data_cc470c44a11c33cf02e43a8b7955635c
#
_entry.id   cc470c44a11c33cf02e43a8b7955635c
#
_cell.length_a   1.000
_cell.length_b   1.000
_cell.length_c   1.000
_cell.angle_alpha   90.00
_cell.angle_beta   90.00
_cell.angle_gamma   90.00
#
_symmetry.space_group_name_H-M   'P 1'
#
loop_
_entity.id
_entity.type
_entity.pdbx_description
1 polymer ?
#
loop_
_entity_poly.entity_id
_entity_poly.type
_entity_poly.pdbx_seq_one_letter_code
_entity_poly.pdbx_strand_id
1 'polypeptide(L)'
;MGLFNYSSKLSDEQLRRVSLSAQYQEQQGGDHFTLSSKIGSRAKVLLEQGWGITNRQELCDSIEELLGRCRSLDIAVIKEEMMAEVQEDSGINTEVRRIWSMASIVDKHYITRAGDLSDLLNMLTNYIAAQDSLLANELITSWDAITGKDVIGWDIGRAAYLVRVGVEVNYLKADEAWNYLERAYQRAINTFKTWEELGRSYIIGRSFWAYSPEVRDVLGFCNVMKWLMKHPDSPWLKVTLK
;
A
#
# COMPACT_ATOMS: atom_id res chain seq x y z
N MET A 1 20.11 34.70 19.70
CA MET A 1 20.77 34.01 18.58
C MET A 1 19.69 33.26 17.83
N GLY A 2 19.33 33.77 16.64
CA GLY A 2 18.21 33.25 15.88
C GLY A 2 18.54 31.91 15.24
N LEU A 3 17.77 30.91 15.54
CA LEU A 3 17.74 29.65 14.80
C LEU A 3 17.08 29.94 13.45
N PHE A 4 17.88 30.05 12.42
CA PHE A 4 17.42 30.06 11.04
C PHE A 4 16.81 28.69 10.72
N ASN A 5 15.48 28.59 10.81
CA ASN A 5 14.73 27.50 10.18
C ASN A 5 14.74 27.71 8.67
N TYR A 6 15.81 27.34 8.01
CA TYR A 6 15.77 27.07 6.58
C TYR A 6 14.99 25.77 6.37
N SER A 7 13.69 25.86 6.18
CA SER A 7 12.94 24.85 5.47
C SER A 7 13.44 24.88 4.02
N SER A 8 14.55 24.17 3.76
CA SER A 8 15.04 24.02 2.40
C SER A 8 14.00 23.22 1.63
N LYS A 9 13.49 23.82 0.56
CA LYS A 9 12.58 23.17 -0.37
C LYS A 9 13.22 21.85 -0.83
N LEU A 10 12.47 20.74 -0.79
CA LEU A 10 12.96 19.47 -1.28
C LEU A 10 13.44 19.59 -2.74
N SER A 11 14.52 18.92 -3.09
CA SER A 11 14.89 18.75 -4.48
C SER A 11 13.86 17.87 -5.20
N ASP A 12 13.85 17.92 -6.54
CA ASP A 12 12.93 17.08 -7.33
C ASP A 12 13.12 15.58 -7.03
N GLU A 13 14.37 15.15 -6.82
CA GLU A 13 14.67 13.78 -6.42
C GLU A 13 14.10 13.42 -5.04
N GLN A 14 14.26 14.32 -4.08
CA GLN A 14 13.69 14.15 -2.74
C GLN A 14 12.16 14.16 -2.78
N LEU A 15 11.59 15.05 -3.60
CA LEU A 15 10.14 15.12 -3.78
C LEU A 15 9.58 13.84 -4.40
N ARG A 16 10.24 13.24 -5.41
CA ARG A 16 9.85 11.93 -5.94
C ARG A 16 9.77 10.87 -4.86
N ARG A 17 10.77 10.80 -3.99
CA ARG A 17 10.84 9.79 -2.92
C ARG A 17 9.73 9.96 -1.89
N VAL A 18 9.49 11.16 -1.39
CA VAL A 18 8.39 11.37 -0.42
C VAL A 18 7.01 11.23 -1.06
N SER A 19 6.88 11.48 -2.37
CA SER A 19 5.63 11.37 -3.13
C SER A 19 5.13 9.93 -3.30
N LEU A 20 5.96 8.91 -3.01
CA LEU A 20 5.52 7.51 -2.95
C LEU A 20 4.40 7.30 -1.92
N SER A 21 4.41 8.06 -0.84
CA SER A 21 3.40 7.99 0.22
C SER A 21 2.18 8.90 -0.03
N ALA A 22 2.10 9.61 -1.16
CA ALA A 22 1.17 10.71 -1.35
C ALA A 22 -0.31 10.31 -1.14
N GLN A 23 -0.73 9.12 -1.58
CA GLN A 23 -2.10 8.65 -1.35
C GLN A 23 -2.40 8.45 0.13
N TYR A 24 -1.49 7.84 0.89
CA TYR A 24 -1.66 7.68 2.33
C TYR A 24 -1.59 9.03 3.06
N GLN A 25 -0.66 9.88 2.64
CA GLN A 25 -0.46 11.21 3.20
C GLN A 25 -1.71 12.08 3.05
N GLU A 26 -2.33 12.08 1.88
CA GLU A 26 -3.57 12.82 1.61
C GLU A 26 -4.71 12.34 2.50
N GLN A 27 -4.88 11.03 2.68
CA GLN A 27 -5.88 10.46 3.57
C GLN A 27 -5.70 10.88 5.02
N GLN A 28 -4.46 11.13 5.46
CA GLN A 28 -4.14 11.54 6.81
C GLN A 28 -4.08 13.07 6.99
N GLY A 29 -4.22 13.84 5.91
CA GLY A 29 -4.15 15.29 5.94
C GLY A 29 -2.78 15.83 6.37
N GLY A 30 -1.71 15.19 5.92
CA GLY A 30 -0.33 15.58 6.19
C GLY A 30 0.29 16.42 5.06
N ASP A 31 1.54 16.81 5.22
CA ASP A 31 2.27 17.65 4.26
C ASP A 31 2.96 16.81 3.20
N HIS A 32 2.81 17.15 1.93
CA HIS A 32 3.42 16.43 0.80
C HIS A 32 4.87 16.85 0.51
N PHE A 33 5.31 18.01 1.00
CA PHE A 33 6.53 18.69 0.57
C PHE A 33 7.63 18.71 1.64
N THR A 34 7.53 17.86 2.66
CA THR A 34 8.52 17.70 3.72
C THR A 34 8.90 16.23 3.90
N LEU A 35 10.06 15.96 4.52
CA LEU A 35 10.46 14.60 4.86
C LEU A 35 9.56 14.01 5.94
N SER A 36 9.15 14.78 6.93
CA SER A 36 8.20 14.36 7.97
C SER A 36 6.76 14.41 7.44
N SER A 37 5.86 13.61 8.02
CA SER A 37 4.45 13.56 7.62
C SER A 37 3.62 14.79 8.02
N LYS A 38 4.06 15.54 9.05
CA LYS A 38 3.38 16.74 9.59
C LYS A 38 1.93 16.51 10.02
N ILE A 39 1.63 15.35 10.60
CA ILE A 39 0.31 15.02 11.17
C ILE A 39 0.22 15.31 12.68
N GLY A 40 1.30 15.82 13.28
CA GLY A 40 1.36 16.27 14.66
C GLY A 40 1.20 15.14 15.67
N SER A 41 0.44 15.39 16.73
CA SER A 41 0.24 14.41 17.82
C SER A 41 -0.40 13.09 17.34
N ARG A 42 -1.06 13.08 16.20
CA ARG A 42 -1.63 11.85 15.60
C ARG A 42 -0.57 10.85 15.14
N ALA A 43 0.66 11.31 14.88
CA ALA A 43 1.73 10.45 14.39
C ALA A 43 2.00 9.25 15.32
N LYS A 44 2.13 9.51 16.60
CA LYS A 44 2.36 8.46 17.61
C LYS A 44 1.15 7.55 17.78
N VAL A 45 -0.04 8.10 17.85
CA VAL A 45 -1.30 7.35 17.95
C VAL A 45 -1.48 6.42 16.75
N LEU A 46 -1.18 6.90 15.53
CA LEU A 46 -1.26 6.12 14.31
C LEU A 46 -0.28 4.92 14.34
N LEU A 47 0.95 5.12 14.78
CA LEU A 47 1.92 4.03 14.92
C LEU A 47 1.46 3.00 15.94
N GLU A 48 1.03 3.44 17.13
CA GLU A 48 0.63 2.55 18.23
C GLU A 48 -0.66 1.79 17.91
N GLN A 49 -1.72 2.48 17.49
CA GLN A 49 -3.04 1.89 17.31
C GLN A 49 -3.25 1.26 15.93
N GLY A 50 -2.67 1.87 14.89
CA GLY A 50 -2.84 1.39 13.51
C GLY A 50 -1.82 0.33 13.10
N TRP A 51 -0.64 0.30 13.74
CA TRP A 51 0.48 -0.56 13.34
C TRP A 51 1.06 -1.41 14.47
N GLY A 52 0.68 -1.17 15.72
CA GLY A 52 1.28 -1.82 16.89
C GLY A 52 2.74 -1.42 17.12
N ILE A 53 3.18 -0.29 16.56
CA ILE A 53 4.56 0.20 16.62
C ILE A 53 4.69 1.16 17.80
N THR A 54 5.47 0.78 18.79
CA THR A 54 5.71 1.54 20.02
C THR A 54 7.12 2.08 20.15
N ASN A 55 8.04 1.57 19.34
CA ASN A 55 9.45 1.92 19.39
C ASN A 55 10.12 1.88 18.01
N ARG A 56 11.38 2.36 17.97
CA ARG A 56 12.18 2.44 16.75
C ARG A 56 12.40 1.06 16.08
N GLN A 57 12.68 0.02 16.88
CA GLN A 57 12.97 -1.30 16.31
C GLN A 57 11.76 -1.87 15.57
N GLU A 58 10.59 -1.83 16.18
CA GLU A 58 9.34 -2.28 15.54
C GLU A 58 9.02 -1.48 14.28
N LEU A 59 9.33 -0.17 14.26
CA LEU A 59 9.18 0.64 13.04
C LEU A 59 10.12 0.14 11.92
N CYS A 60 11.40 -0.07 12.24
CA CYS A 60 12.38 -0.55 11.26
C CYS A 60 11.98 -1.93 10.73
N ASP A 61 11.57 -2.84 11.58
CA ASP A 61 11.15 -4.20 11.21
C ASP A 61 9.92 -4.15 10.27
N SER A 62 8.94 -3.29 10.58
CA SER A 62 7.76 -3.09 9.72
C SER A 62 8.13 -2.51 8.35
N ILE A 63 9.05 -1.54 8.29
CA ILE A 63 9.51 -0.97 7.02
C ILE A 63 10.26 -2.04 6.21
N GLU A 64 11.14 -2.81 6.85
CA GLU A 64 11.88 -3.89 6.20
C GLU A 64 10.96 -4.99 5.67
N GLU A 65 9.92 -5.37 6.42
CA GLU A 65 8.92 -6.33 5.96
C GLU A 65 8.20 -5.82 4.70
N LEU A 66 7.73 -4.56 4.70
CA LEU A 66 7.05 -3.95 3.55
C LEU A 66 7.96 -3.79 2.33
N LEU A 67 9.25 -3.53 2.52
CA LEU A 67 10.21 -3.40 1.43
C LEU A 67 10.81 -4.74 0.97
N GLY A 68 10.82 -5.74 1.83
CA GLY A 68 11.40 -7.05 1.53
C GLY A 68 10.35 -8.03 1.00
N ARG A 69 9.50 -8.50 1.88
CA ARG A 69 8.48 -9.50 1.59
C ARG A 69 7.17 -8.81 1.17
N CYS A 70 6.78 -9.01 -0.06
CA CYS A 70 5.47 -8.55 -0.51
C CYS A 70 4.44 -9.68 -0.31
N ARG A 71 3.68 -9.66 0.79
CA ARG A 71 2.56 -10.60 1.02
C ARG A 71 1.53 -10.55 -0.11
N SER A 72 1.42 -9.43 -0.78
CA SER A 72 0.55 -9.26 -1.94
C SER A 72 0.99 -10.11 -3.15
N LEU A 73 2.27 -10.46 -3.25
CA LEU A 73 2.75 -11.41 -4.28
C LEU A 73 2.27 -12.83 -4.00
N ASP A 74 2.25 -13.25 -2.74
CA ASP A 74 1.74 -14.56 -2.33
C ASP A 74 0.27 -14.70 -2.73
N ILE A 75 -0.52 -13.62 -2.62
CA ILE A 75 -1.93 -13.58 -3.04
C ILE A 75 -2.08 -13.72 -4.55
N ALA A 76 -1.21 -13.13 -5.36
CA ALA A 76 -1.26 -13.28 -6.81
C ALA A 76 -1.02 -14.74 -7.24
N VAL A 77 -0.06 -15.43 -6.60
CA VAL A 77 0.21 -16.86 -6.84
C VAL A 77 -0.98 -17.72 -6.41
N ILE A 78 -1.51 -17.50 -5.21
CA ILE A 78 -2.69 -18.22 -4.71
C ILE A 78 -3.88 -18.04 -5.66
N LYS A 79 -4.08 -16.82 -6.17
CA LYS A 79 -5.15 -16.54 -7.12
C LYS A 79 -4.98 -17.30 -8.44
N GLU A 80 -3.77 -17.38 -8.98
CA GLU A 80 -3.50 -18.12 -10.23
C GLU A 80 -3.82 -19.61 -10.06
N GLU A 81 -3.40 -20.23 -8.96
CA GLU A 81 -3.71 -21.61 -8.66
C GLU A 81 -5.22 -21.83 -8.45
N MET A 82 -5.89 -20.91 -7.74
CA MET A 82 -7.33 -20.95 -7.53
C MET A 82 -8.11 -20.85 -8.85
N MET A 83 -7.65 -20.02 -9.79
CA MET A 83 -8.27 -19.90 -11.11
C MET A 83 -8.19 -21.20 -11.91
N ALA A 84 -7.08 -21.88 -11.84
CA ALA A 84 -6.91 -23.18 -12.48
C ALA A 84 -7.91 -24.21 -11.92
N GLU A 85 -8.07 -24.29 -10.59
CA GLU A 85 -9.04 -25.21 -9.95
C GLU A 85 -10.52 -24.87 -10.23
N VAL A 86 -10.86 -23.57 -10.30
CA VAL A 86 -12.26 -23.12 -10.55
C VAL A 86 -12.69 -23.36 -12.00
N GLN A 87 -11.77 -23.39 -12.95
CA GLN A 87 -12.09 -23.66 -14.37
C GLN A 87 -12.46 -25.12 -14.62
N GLU A 88 -12.03 -26.05 -13.76
CA GLU A 88 -12.26 -27.48 -13.96
C GLU A 88 -13.69 -27.97 -13.62
N ASP A 89 -14.53 -27.15 -12.93
CA ASP A 89 -15.84 -27.64 -12.48
C ASP A 89 -16.92 -26.52 -12.38
N SER A 90 -17.91 -26.59 -13.26
CA SER A 90 -18.91 -25.54 -13.52
C SER A 90 -20.20 -25.56 -12.66
N GLY A 91 -20.26 -26.34 -11.58
CA GLY A 91 -21.56 -26.72 -10.95
C GLY A 91 -21.94 -26.11 -9.60
N ILE A 92 -21.10 -25.35 -8.89
CA ILE A 92 -21.37 -24.85 -7.54
C ILE A 92 -21.25 -23.31 -7.52
N ASN A 93 -22.04 -22.66 -6.60
CA ASN A 93 -21.95 -21.23 -6.36
C ASN A 93 -20.49 -20.77 -6.34
N THR A 94 -20.15 -20.00 -7.34
CA THR A 94 -18.77 -19.60 -7.70
C THR A 94 -18.03 -18.93 -6.54
N GLU A 95 -18.74 -18.23 -5.66
CA GLU A 95 -18.14 -17.46 -4.55
C GLU A 95 -17.72 -18.40 -3.38
N VAL A 96 -18.58 -19.31 -2.98
CA VAL A 96 -18.28 -20.29 -1.92
C VAL A 96 -17.15 -21.22 -2.36
N ARG A 97 -17.16 -21.61 -3.62
CA ARG A 97 -16.13 -22.47 -4.19
C ARG A 97 -14.77 -21.78 -4.23
N ARG A 98 -14.72 -20.52 -4.63
CA ARG A 98 -13.51 -19.69 -4.60
C ARG A 98 -12.90 -19.63 -3.20
N ILE A 99 -13.73 -19.46 -2.16
CA ILE A 99 -13.28 -19.44 -0.76
C ILE A 99 -12.71 -20.81 -0.36
N TRP A 100 -13.35 -21.92 -0.75
CA TRP A 100 -12.90 -23.26 -0.42
C TRP A 100 -11.61 -23.65 -1.16
N SER A 101 -11.50 -23.38 -2.45
CA SER A 101 -10.28 -23.60 -3.22
C SER A 101 -9.11 -22.80 -2.65
N MET A 102 -9.35 -21.55 -2.27
CA MET A 102 -8.37 -20.70 -1.62
C MET A 102 -7.90 -21.26 -0.28
N ALA A 103 -8.81 -21.73 0.56
CA ALA A 103 -8.48 -22.37 1.82
C ALA A 103 -7.60 -23.61 1.61
N SER A 104 -7.94 -24.44 0.62
CA SER A 104 -7.19 -25.66 0.25
C SER A 104 -5.78 -25.33 -0.26
N ILE A 105 -5.64 -24.31 -1.11
CA ILE A 105 -4.33 -23.90 -1.68
C ILE A 105 -3.45 -23.30 -0.60
N VAL A 106 -4.01 -22.46 0.27
CA VAL A 106 -3.29 -21.89 1.39
C VAL A 106 -2.84 -22.99 2.35
N ASP A 107 -3.72 -23.96 2.65
CA ASP A 107 -3.40 -25.13 3.46
C ASP A 107 -2.20 -25.92 2.88
N LYS A 108 -2.20 -26.13 1.58
CA LYS A 108 -1.18 -26.90 0.87
C LYS A 108 0.20 -26.22 0.81
N HIS A 109 0.25 -24.89 0.71
CA HIS A 109 1.49 -24.17 0.36
C HIS A 109 2.06 -23.29 1.47
N TYR A 110 1.25 -22.85 2.44
CA TYR A 110 1.63 -21.72 3.31
C TYR A 110 1.47 -21.99 4.81
N ILE A 111 0.95 -23.14 5.22
CA ILE A 111 0.73 -23.38 6.66
C ILE A 111 2.02 -23.69 7.38
N THR A 112 2.57 -22.66 7.98
CA THR A 112 3.46 -22.81 9.12
C THR A 112 2.85 -22.24 10.40
N ARG A 113 1.77 -21.43 10.31
CA ARG A 113 1.09 -20.80 11.46
C ARG A 113 -0.40 -20.59 11.16
N ALA A 114 -1.27 -20.96 12.10
CA ALA A 114 -2.73 -20.77 11.98
C ALA A 114 -3.16 -19.30 11.77
N GLY A 115 -2.37 -18.31 12.26
CA GLY A 115 -2.63 -16.89 12.04
C GLY A 115 -2.46 -16.46 10.59
N ASP A 116 -1.46 -16.98 9.88
CA ASP A 116 -1.19 -16.60 8.49
C ASP A 116 -2.32 -17.04 7.55
N LEU A 117 -2.97 -18.18 7.82
CA LEU A 117 -4.13 -18.64 7.06
C LEU A 117 -5.33 -17.72 7.24
N SER A 118 -5.63 -17.34 8.50
CA SER A 118 -6.76 -16.44 8.79
C SER A 118 -6.58 -15.08 8.10
N ASP A 119 -5.37 -14.54 8.12
CA ASP A 119 -5.06 -13.27 7.48
C ASP A 119 -5.22 -13.35 5.95
N LEU A 120 -4.73 -14.41 5.32
CA LEU A 120 -4.88 -14.62 3.88
C LEU A 120 -6.36 -14.78 3.47
N LEU A 121 -7.14 -15.55 4.21
CA LEU A 121 -8.57 -15.69 3.97
C LEU A 121 -9.32 -14.36 4.12
N ASN A 122 -8.98 -13.56 5.14
CA ASN A 122 -9.53 -12.23 5.33
C ASN A 122 -9.18 -11.29 4.16
N MET A 123 -7.92 -11.32 3.70
CA MET A 123 -7.47 -10.52 2.56
C MET A 123 -8.26 -10.86 1.29
N LEU A 124 -8.44 -12.13 1.00
CA LEU A 124 -9.19 -12.59 -0.17
C LEU A 124 -10.68 -12.26 -0.08
N THR A 125 -11.28 -12.43 1.10
CA THR A 125 -12.67 -12.02 1.35
C THR A 125 -12.85 -10.51 1.13
N ASN A 126 -11.93 -9.70 1.61
CA ASN A 126 -11.94 -8.25 1.40
C ASN A 126 -11.84 -7.89 -0.08
N TYR A 127 -10.93 -8.55 -0.81
CA TYR A 127 -10.80 -8.34 -2.24
C TYR A 127 -12.07 -8.71 -3.01
N ILE A 128 -12.65 -9.88 -2.74
CA ILE A 128 -13.92 -10.29 -3.36
C ILE A 128 -15.01 -9.24 -3.10
N ALA A 129 -15.12 -8.75 -1.88
CA ALA A 129 -16.11 -7.72 -1.52
C ALA A 129 -15.86 -6.35 -2.20
N ALA A 130 -14.61 -6.04 -2.57
CA ALA A 130 -14.26 -4.80 -3.26
C ALA A 130 -14.37 -4.90 -4.80
N GLN A 131 -14.52 -6.09 -5.35
CA GLN A 131 -14.37 -6.40 -6.77
C GLN A 131 -15.26 -5.57 -7.68
N ASP A 132 -16.56 -5.48 -7.36
CA ASP A 132 -17.51 -4.70 -8.17
C ASP A 132 -17.14 -3.21 -8.19
N SER A 133 -16.68 -2.67 -7.07
CA SER A 133 -16.20 -1.30 -6.99
C SER A 133 -14.90 -1.09 -7.78
N LEU A 134 -13.99 -2.06 -7.78
CA LEU A 134 -12.77 -2.01 -8.57
C LEU A 134 -13.07 -2.03 -10.08
N LEU A 135 -14.00 -2.88 -10.52
CA LEU A 135 -14.48 -2.94 -11.90
C LEU A 135 -15.19 -1.64 -12.31
N ALA A 136 -16.12 -1.16 -11.50
CA ALA A 136 -16.88 0.06 -11.77
C ALA A 136 -16.02 1.33 -11.86
N ASN A 137 -14.86 1.35 -11.21
CA ASN A 137 -13.88 2.43 -11.27
C ASN A 137 -12.71 2.14 -12.24
N GLU A 138 -12.84 1.13 -13.08
CA GLU A 138 -11.87 0.77 -14.13
C GLU A 138 -10.46 0.49 -13.60
N LEU A 139 -10.34 0.10 -12.31
CA LEU A 139 -9.07 -0.26 -11.70
C LEU A 139 -8.61 -1.65 -12.12
N ILE A 140 -9.56 -2.54 -12.39
CA ILE A 140 -9.34 -3.87 -12.97
C ILE A 140 -10.28 -4.06 -14.17
N THR A 141 -9.88 -4.87 -15.13
CA THR A 141 -10.68 -5.22 -16.32
C THR A 141 -11.54 -6.46 -16.08
N SER A 142 -11.07 -7.34 -15.24
CA SER A 142 -11.74 -8.54 -14.77
C SER A 142 -11.10 -8.95 -13.44
N TRP A 143 -11.79 -9.78 -12.65
CA TRP A 143 -11.27 -10.18 -11.37
C TRP A 143 -9.99 -11.06 -11.47
N ASP A 144 -9.80 -11.72 -12.59
CA ASP A 144 -8.65 -12.57 -12.92
C ASP A 144 -7.47 -11.77 -13.51
N ALA A 145 -7.64 -10.51 -13.85
CA ALA A 145 -6.60 -9.69 -14.45
C ALA A 145 -5.51 -9.21 -13.47
N ILE A 146 -5.66 -9.46 -12.17
CA ILE A 146 -4.71 -8.97 -11.16
C ILE A 146 -3.46 -9.83 -11.14
N THR A 147 -2.31 -9.16 -11.18
CA THR A 147 -0.97 -9.74 -11.03
C THR A 147 -0.30 -9.21 -9.75
N GLY A 148 0.84 -9.78 -9.36
CA GLY A 148 1.62 -9.27 -8.23
C GLY A 148 2.01 -7.80 -8.37
N LYS A 149 2.25 -7.32 -9.60
CA LYS A 149 2.50 -5.91 -9.89
C LYS A 149 1.33 -5.01 -9.45
N ASP A 150 0.10 -5.48 -9.61
CA ASP A 150 -1.10 -4.68 -9.37
C ASP A 150 -1.40 -4.44 -7.89
N VAL A 151 -0.70 -5.08 -6.96
CA VAL A 151 -0.92 -4.97 -5.51
C VAL A 151 0.26 -4.38 -4.74
N ILE A 152 1.46 -4.35 -5.33
CA ILE A 152 2.70 -3.96 -4.64
C ILE A 152 2.77 -2.46 -4.30
N GLY A 153 2.00 -1.62 -5.01
CA GLY A 153 1.94 -0.17 -4.77
C GLY A 153 1.46 0.18 -3.36
N TRP A 154 0.60 -0.66 -2.77
CA TRP A 154 0.14 -0.51 -1.40
C TRP A 154 1.29 -0.64 -0.39
N ASP A 155 2.15 -1.64 -0.54
CA ASP A 155 3.29 -1.86 0.35
C ASP A 155 4.33 -0.75 0.21
N ILE A 156 4.63 -0.33 -1.02
CA ILE A 156 5.54 0.80 -1.29
C ILE A 156 5.03 2.09 -0.64
N GLY A 157 3.74 2.40 -0.83
CA GLY A 157 3.13 3.60 -0.25
C GLY A 157 3.14 3.59 1.28
N ARG A 158 2.85 2.42 1.90
CA ARG A 158 2.90 2.22 3.35
C ARG A 158 4.32 2.37 3.90
N ALA A 159 5.30 1.71 3.28
CA ALA A 159 6.69 1.81 3.71
C ALA A 159 7.17 3.26 3.68
N ALA A 160 6.94 3.99 2.58
CA ALA A 160 7.30 5.39 2.47
C ALA A 160 6.58 6.26 3.51
N TYR A 161 5.32 5.95 3.83
CA TYR A 161 4.57 6.67 4.83
C TYR A 161 5.12 6.41 6.25
N LEU A 162 5.36 5.15 6.62
CA LEU A 162 5.97 4.80 7.91
C LEU A 162 7.32 5.48 8.13
N VAL A 163 8.16 5.56 7.08
CA VAL A 163 9.43 6.29 7.14
C VAL A 163 9.19 7.74 7.55
N ARG A 164 8.23 8.43 6.91
CA ARG A 164 7.93 9.84 7.17
C ARG A 164 7.35 10.08 8.56
N VAL A 165 6.46 9.20 9.01
CA VAL A 165 5.93 9.22 10.38
C VAL A 165 7.05 8.94 11.38
N GLY A 166 7.95 8.00 11.10
CA GLY A 166 9.11 7.68 11.92
C GLY A 166 10.05 8.88 12.14
N VAL A 167 10.23 9.72 11.11
CA VAL A 167 10.95 11.00 11.27
C VAL A 167 10.22 11.95 12.20
N GLU A 168 8.90 12.04 12.07
CA GLU A 168 8.09 12.95 12.89
C GLU A 168 8.13 12.62 14.37
N VAL A 169 8.10 11.32 14.72
CA VAL A 169 8.19 10.86 16.12
C VAL A 169 9.62 10.66 16.62
N ASN A 170 10.63 11.03 15.82
CA ASN A 170 12.06 10.90 16.11
C ASN A 170 12.54 9.43 16.30
N TYR A 171 11.88 8.47 15.68
CA TYR A 171 12.36 7.09 15.59
C TYR A 171 13.39 6.90 14.48
N LEU A 172 13.37 7.72 13.42
CA LEU A 172 14.35 7.74 12.35
C LEU A 172 15.04 9.11 12.26
N LYS A 173 16.35 9.08 11.99
CA LYS A 173 17.09 10.26 11.57
C LYS A 173 16.87 10.51 10.07
N ALA A 174 17.19 11.73 9.60
CA ALA A 174 16.95 12.11 8.23
C ALA A 174 17.73 11.26 7.20
N ASP A 175 18.98 10.92 7.50
CA ASP A 175 19.83 10.10 6.65
C ASP A 175 19.29 8.66 6.51
N GLU A 176 18.85 8.05 7.61
CA GLU A 176 18.22 6.74 7.62
C GLU A 176 16.90 6.76 6.80
N ALA A 177 16.09 7.80 6.99
CA ALA A 177 14.84 7.98 6.28
C ALA A 177 15.04 8.08 4.77
N TRP A 178 16.05 8.85 4.32
CA TRP A 178 16.37 8.94 2.90
C TRP A 178 16.84 7.61 2.32
N ASN A 179 17.59 6.80 3.06
CA ASN A 179 17.99 5.47 2.62
C ASN A 179 16.78 4.53 2.43
N TYR A 180 15.84 4.53 3.35
CA TYR A 180 14.60 3.75 3.20
C TYR A 180 13.74 4.23 2.04
N LEU A 181 13.57 5.56 1.91
CA LEU A 181 12.83 6.15 0.79
C LEU A 181 13.48 5.87 -0.56
N GLU A 182 14.80 5.84 -0.63
CA GLU A 182 15.52 5.44 -1.86
C GLU A 182 15.21 3.99 -2.23
N ARG A 183 15.26 3.07 -1.28
CA ARG A 183 14.93 1.65 -1.53
C ARG A 183 13.47 1.48 -2.00
N ALA A 184 12.54 2.21 -1.37
CA ALA A 184 11.14 2.24 -1.80
C ALA A 184 11.00 2.79 -3.23
N TYR A 185 11.75 3.85 -3.54
CA TYR A 185 11.75 4.49 -4.85
C TYR A 185 12.32 3.55 -5.94
N GLN A 186 13.44 2.90 -5.69
CA GLN A 186 14.02 1.93 -6.64
C GLN A 186 13.01 0.80 -6.94
N ARG A 187 12.31 0.30 -5.90
CA ARG A 187 11.26 -0.70 -6.10
C ARG A 187 10.11 -0.15 -6.94
N ALA A 188 9.68 1.09 -6.71
CA ALA A 188 8.62 1.73 -7.46
C ALA A 188 8.98 1.88 -8.95
N ILE A 189 10.14 2.44 -9.27
CA ILE A 189 10.55 2.68 -10.67
C ILE A 189 10.89 1.40 -11.43
N ASN A 190 11.28 0.33 -10.75
CA ASN A 190 11.48 -0.99 -11.37
C ASN A 190 10.13 -1.64 -11.71
N THR A 191 9.04 -1.28 -11.02
CA THR A 191 7.71 -1.86 -11.20
C THR A 191 6.81 -1.00 -12.09
N PHE A 192 6.80 0.31 -11.87
CA PHE A 192 5.86 1.26 -12.48
C PHE A 192 6.57 2.28 -13.38
N LYS A 193 5.84 2.78 -14.37
CA LYS A 193 6.31 3.84 -15.27
C LYS A 193 5.78 5.21 -14.87
N THR A 194 4.59 5.28 -14.30
CA THR A 194 3.86 6.50 -13.97
C THR A 194 3.30 6.48 -12.55
N TRP A 195 2.99 7.67 -12.02
CA TRP A 195 2.25 7.81 -10.78
C TRP A 195 0.87 7.16 -10.82
N GLU A 196 0.22 7.19 -11.99
CA GLU A 196 -1.07 6.54 -12.20
C GLU A 196 -0.99 5.03 -11.99
N GLU A 197 0.00 4.36 -12.59
CA GLU A 197 0.22 2.92 -12.40
C GLU A 197 0.45 2.57 -10.92
N LEU A 198 1.29 3.36 -10.22
CA LEU A 198 1.53 3.17 -8.79
C LEU A 198 0.26 3.41 -7.97
N GLY A 199 -0.50 4.46 -8.30
CA GLY A 199 -1.75 4.80 -7.63
C GLY A 199 -2.84 3.74 -7.79
N ARG A 200 -3.00 3.18 -8.97
CA ARG A 200 -3.91 2.04 -9.23
C ARG A 200 -3.51 0.84 -8.40
N SER A 201 -2.23 0.47 -8.44
CA SER A 201 -1.68 -0.63 -7.65
C SER A 201 -1.85 -0.41 -6.13
N TYR A 202 -1.72 0.83 -5.66
CA TYR A 202 -2.00 1.17 -4.27
C TYR A 202 -3.47 0.86 -3.89
N ILE A 203 -4.43 1.26 -4.71
CA ILE A 203 -5.86 1.07 -4.42
C ILE A 203 -6.22 -0.42 -4.46
N ILE A 204 -5.75 -1.14 -5.48
CA ILE A 204 -5.98 -2.58 -5.60
C ILE A 204 -5.38 -3.31 -4.38
N GLY A 205 -4.11 -3.06 -4.06
CA GLY A 205 -3.46 -3.68 -2.91
C GLY A 205 -4.15 -3.34 -1.59
N ARG A 206 -4.63 -2.09 -1.43
CA ARG A 206 -5.40 -1.66 -0.26
C ARG A 206 -6.69 -2.46 -0.08
N SER A 207 -7.35 -2.85 -1.17
CA SER A 207 -8.63 -3.58 -1.10
C SER A 207 -8.49 -4.96 -0.45
N PHE A 208 -7.31 -5.55 -0.43
CA PHE A 208 -7.05 -6.80 0.29
C PHE A 208 -6.96 -6.62 1.82
N TRP A 209 -6.64 -5.42 2.30
CA TRP A 209 -6.40 -5.13 3.72
C TRP A 209 -7.57 -4.47 4.44
N ALA A 210 -8.70 -4.32 3.79
CA ALA A 210 -9.87 -3.65 4.36
C ALA A 210 -10.63 -4.58 5.33
N TYR A 211 -10.64 -4.23 6.61
CA TYR A 211 -11.32 -4.98 7.66
C TYR A 211 -12.76 -4.52 7.91
N SER A 212 -13.16 -3.36 7.41
CA SER A 212 -14.53 -2.82 7.58
C SER A 212 -15.07 -2.26 6.27
N PRO A 213 -16.42 -2.12 6.12
CA PRO A 213 -17.03 -1.50 4.94
C PRO A 213 -16.54 -0.08 4.68
N GLU A 214 -16.30 0.71 5.71
CA GLU A 214 -15.80 2.08 5.60
C GLU A 214 -14.37 2.13 5.07
N VAL A 215 -13.57 1.16 5.44
CA VAL A 215 -12.18 1.01 4.98
C VAL A 215 -12.11 0.44 3.56
N ARG A 216 -13.20 -0.17 3.08
CA ARG A 216 -13.34 -0.68 1.69
C ARG A 216 -13.87 0.37 0.71
N ASP A 217 -13.89 1.62 1.07
CA ASP A 217 -14.34 2.70 0.17
C ASP A 217 -13.34 2.93 -0.97
N VAL A 218 -13.43 2.08 -1.99
CA VAL A 218 -12.65 2.19 -3.23
C VAL A 218 -12.85 3.55 -3.87
N LEU A 219 -14.07 4.10 -3.82
CA LEU A 219 -14.38 5.40 -4.40
C LEU A 219 -13.60 6.53 -3.71
N GLY A 220 -13.48 6.48 -2.37
CA GLY A 220 -12.69 7.44 -1.61
C GLY A 220 -11.23 7.44 -2.03
N PHE A 221 -10.63 6.26 -2.20
CA PHE A 221 -9.26 6.12 -2.68
C PHE A 221 -9.10 6.61 -4.13
N CYS A 222 -10.07 6.33 -4.99
CA CYS A 222 -10.09 6.84 -6.37
C CYS A 222 -10.16 8.38 -6.39
N ASN A 223 -10.92 9.00 -5.50
CA ASN A 223 -11.01 10.46 -5.40
C ASN A 223 -9.68 11.07 -4.96
N VAL A 224 -8.99 10.47 -3.99
CA VAL A 224 -7.63 10.85 -3.61
C VAL A 224 -6.67 10.74 -4.79
N MET A 225 -6.70 9.64 -5.52
CA MET A 225 -5.85 9.47 -6.71
C MET A 225 -6.17 10.51 -7.78
N LYS A 226 -7.46 10.79 -8.05
CA LYS A 226 -7.89 11.84 -9.00
C LYS A 226 -7.39 13.21 -8.59
N TRP A 227 -7.43 13.52 -7.29
CA TRP A 227 -6.86 14.76 -6.76
C TRP A 227 -5.35 14.82 -7.01
N LEU A 228 -4.62 13.77 -6.68
CA LEU A 228 -3.17 13.69 -6.89
C LEU A 228 -2.79 13.83 -8.37
N MET A 229 -3.61 13.33 -9.28
CA MET A 229 -3.36 13.39 -10.73
C MET A 229 -3.74 14.74 -11.36
N LYS A 230 -4.57 15.57 -10.71
CA LYS A 230 -5.16 16.76 -11.38
C LYS A 230 -4.98 18.06 -10.61
N HIS A 231 -4.83 18.02 -9.27
CA HIS A 231 -4.79 19.25 -8.48
C HIS A 231 -3.43 19.94 -8.60
N PRO A 232 -3.38 21.28 -8.84
CA PRO A 232 -2.12 22.03 -9.03
C PRO A 232 -1.13 21.89 -7.88
N ASP A 233 -1.61 21.69 -6.65
CA ASP A 233 -0.77 21.52 -5.46
C ASP A 233 -0.36 20.06 -5.20
N SER A 234 -0.72 19.15 -6.08
CA SER A 234 -0.32 17.76 -5.96
C SER A 234 1.19 17.58 -6.19
N PRO A 235 1.87 16.77 -5.36
CA PRO A 235 3.27 16.45 -5.58
C PRO A 235 3.47 15.65 -6.88
N TRP A 236 2.48 14.87 -7.34
CA TRP A 236 2.57 14.07 -8.56
C TRP A 236 2.57 14.91 -9.84
N LEU A 237 2.08 16.18 -9.77
CA LEU A 237 2.17 17.13 -10.89
C LEU A 237 3.46 17.97 -10.85
N LYS A 238 4.22 17.93 -9.76
CA LYS A 238 5.48 18.69 -9.64
C LYS A 238 6.67 17.90 -10.16
N VAL A 239 6.62 16.57 -10.10
CA VAL A 239 7.68 15.67 -10.56
C VAL A 239 7.08 14.42 -11.21
N THR A 240 7.74 13.89 -12.25
CA THR A 240 7.41 12.58 -12.82
C THR A 240 7.91 11.46 -11.91
N LEU A 241 7.36 10.25 -12.01
CA LEU A 241 7.84 9.09 -11.24
C LEU A 241 9.28 8.71 -11.69
N LYS A 242 9.55 8.80 -12.98
CA LYS A 242 10.87 8.58 -13.61
C LYS A 242 11.42 9.84 -14.21
#